data_fbe43626dceef01c5fbfe83c8b525805
#
_entry.id   fbe43626dceef01c5fbfe83c8b525805
#
_cell.length_a   1.000
_cell.length_b   1.000
_cell.length_c   1.000
_cell.angle_alpha   90.00
_cell.angle_beta   90.00
_cell.angle_gamma   90.00
#
_symmetry.space_group_name_H-M   'P 1'
#
loop_
_entity.id
_entity.type
_entity.pdbx_description
1 polymer ?
#
loop_
_entity_poly.entity_id
_entity_poly.type
_entity_poly.pdbx_seq_one_letter_code
_entity_poly.pdbx_strand_id
1 'polypeptide(L)'
;MAPVPKRSSERIRRNKPEVPIDKVTVIGGVDVPALGIDDPHPITINLYQALRESGQSRYFEPSDWAFARFTLTFADKLLKSQRPSGPVLATVHSMMGDLLVSEGARRRFRVEVERNQGETEGEVLDVASLFKLRLAQG
;
A
#
# COMPACT_ATOMS: atom_id res chain seq x y z
N MET A 1 14.24 13.54 6.99
CA MET A 1 12.82 13.29 7.31
C MET A 1 12.75 12.43 8.56
N ALA A 2 12.04 12.86 9.59
CA ALA A 2 11.88 12.08 10.82
C ALA A 2 11.02 10.82 10.51
N PRO A 3 11.34 9.66 11.10
CA PRO A 3 10.54 8.45 10.88
C PRO A 3 9.13 8.63 11.47
N VAL A 4 8.12 8.24 10.70
CA VAL A 4 6.73 8.23 11.17
C VAL A 4 6.63 7.25 12.35
N PRO A 5 6.02 7.63 13.48
CA PRO A 5 5.88 6.76 14.63
C PRO A 5 5.05 5.52 14.30
N LYS A 6 5.45 4.38 14.84
CA LYS A 6 4.66 3.14 14.75
C LYS A 6 3.26 3.32 15.32
N ARG A 7 2.27 2.65 14.74
CA ARG A 7 0.93 2.54 15.34
C ARG A 7 1.01 1.90 16.73
N SER A 8 0.08 2.25 17.60
CA SER A 8 0.08 1.77 19.00
C SER A 8 0.04 0.26 19.12
N SER A 9 -0.62 -0.43 18.17
CA SER A 9 -0.70 -1.90 18.10
C SER A 9 0.63 -2.56 17.73
N GLU A 10 1.53 -1.81 17.12
CA GLU A 10 2.84 -2.29 16.65
C GLU A 10 3.98 -1.97 17.63
N ARG A 11 3.66 -1.28 18.73
CA ARG A 11 4.65 -0.87 19.73
C ARG A 11 4.79 -1.90 20.82
N ILE A 12 5.94 -2.58 20.87
CA ILE A 12 6.35 -3.34 22.02
C ILE A 12 7.05 -2.39 22.99
N ARG A 13 6.33 -1.87 23.98
CA ARG A 13 6.89 -1.01 25.04
C ARG A 13 6.62 -1.60 26.40
N ARG A 14 7.62 -1.53 27.28
CA ARG A 14 7.48 -1.89 28.69
C ARG A 14 6.70 -0.84 29.50
N ASN A 15 6.74 0.42 29.05
CA ASN A 15 6.06 1.54 29.71
C ASN A 15 4.88 2.04 28.86
N LYS A 16 3.77 2.37 29.52
CA LYS A 16 2.63 3.01 28.87
C LYS A 16 3.05 4.35 28.29
N PRO A 17 2.55 4.77 27.11
CA PRO A 17 2.81 6.11 26.57
C PRO A 17 2.23 7.17 27.52
N GLU A 18 2.97 8.26 27.72
CA GLU A 18 2.54 9.39 28.55
C GLU A 18 1.31 10.10 27.97
N VAL A 19 1.15 10.05 26.65
CA VAL A 19 0.01 10.64 25.96
C VAL A 19 -0.81 9.51 25.32
N PRO A 20 -2.12 9.43 25.62
CA PRO A 20 -2.99 8.45 24.99
C PRO A 20 -3.10 8.72 23.49
N ILE A 21 -3.09 7.64 22.70
CA ILE A 21 -3.34 7.75 21.26
C ILE A 21 -4.84 7.75 21.06
N ASP A 22 -5.36 8.81 20.45
CA ASP A 22 -6.74 8.86 20.02
C ASP A 22 -6.97 7.86 18.88
N LYS A 23 -7.81 6.88 19.15
CA LYS A 23 -8.18 5.85 18.17
C LYS A 23 -9.58 6.14 17.68
N VAL A 24 -9.66 6.64 16.47
CA VAL A 24 -10.94 6.82 15.79
C VAL A 24 -11.28 5.53 15.04
N THR A 25 -12.44 4.97 15.36
CA THR A 25 -12.98 3.81 14.65
C THR A 25 -13.99 4.28 13.62
N VAL A 26 -13.73 4.00 12.37
CA VAL A 26 -14.63 4.26 11.24
C VAL A 26 -15.24 2.93 10.80
N ILE A 27 -16.57 2.92 10.64
CA ILE A 27 -17.31 1.74 10.18
C ILE A 27 -17.44 1.80 8.68
N GLY A 28 -17.09 0.71 8.01
CA GLY A 28 -17.20 0.54 6.56
C GLY A 28 -15.85 0.43 5.86
N GLY A 29 -15.89 0.02 4.58
CA GLY A 29 -14.74 -0.01 3.70
C GLY A 29 -14.48 1.36 3.06
N VAL A 30 -13.26 1.57 2.57
CA VAL A 30 -12.90 2.76 1.80
C VAL A 30 -13.12 2.46 0.32
N ASP A 31 -13.97 3.25 -0.32
CA ASP A 31 -14.14 3.19 -1.77
C ASP A 31 -12.93 3.82 -2.47
N VAL A 32 -12.33 3.06 -3.38
CA VAL A 32 -11.20 3.55 -4.16
C VAL A 32 -11.74 4.33 -5.36
N PRO A 33 -11.49 5.65 -5.44
CA PRO A 33 -12.02 6.46 -6.54
C PRO A 33 -11.35 6.11 -7.88
N ALA A 34 -11.99 6.48 -8.99
CA ALA A 34 -11.34 6.47 -10.28
C ALA A 34 -10.19 7.48 -10.30
N LEU A 35 -9.19 7.26 -11.16
CA LEU A 35 -8.02 8.15 -11.26
C LEU A 35 -8.43 9.60 -11.57
N GLY A 36 -9.38 9.80 -12.48
CA GLY A 36 -9.97 11.13 -12.75
C GLY A 36 -9.03 12.11 -13.44
N ILE A 37 -8.06 11.62 -14.20
CA ILE A 37 -7.16 12.40 -15.07
C ILE A 37 -7.60 12.17 -16.51
N ASP A 38 -7.79 13.25 -17.26
CA ASP A 38 -8.12 13.17 -18.68
C ASP A 38 -6.90 12.74 -19.49
N ASP A 39 -7.07 11.74 -20.35
CA ASP A 39 -6.03 11.19 -21.22
C ASP A 39 -4.69 10.95 -20.47
N PRO A 40 -4.68 10.13 -19.44
CA PRO A 40 -3.50 9.95 -18.60
C PRO A 40 -2.41 9.18 -19.36
N HIS A 41 -1.15 9.53 -19.08
CA HIS A 41 -0.02 8.79 -19.60
C HIS A 41 -0.07 7.31 -19.14
N PRO A 42 0.31 6.32 -19.98
CA PRO A 42 0.27 4.90 -19.60
C PRO A 42 0.96 4.58 -18.27
N ILE A 43 2.08 5.24 -17.99
CA ILE A 43 2.80 5.05 -16.70
C ILE A 43 1.97 5.56 -15.53
N THR A 44 1.24 6.66 -15.68
CA THR A 44 0.34 7.18 -14.65
C THR A 44 -0.77 6.18 -14.32
N ILE A 45 -1.36 5.59 -15.35
CA ILE A 45 -2.39 4.53 -15.20
C ILE A 45 -1.80 3.35 -14.44
N ASN A 46 -0.62 2.89 -14.85
CA ASN A 46 0.06 1.76 -14.23
C ASN A 46 0.41 2.02 -12.77
N LEU A 47 0.89 3.22 -12.44
CA LEU A 47 1.19 3.62 -11.06
C LEU A 47 -0.06 3.58 -10.19
N TYR A 48 -1.18 4.11 -10.67
CA TYR A 48 -2.42 4.11 -9.91
C TYR A 48 -2.98 2.70 -9.72
N GLN A 49 -2.96 1.89 -10.76
CA GLN A 49 -3.39 0.49 -10.67
C GLN A 49 -2.50 -0.31 -9.71
N ALA A 50 -1.19 -0.16 -9.82
CA ALA A 50 -0.24 -0.80 -8.91
C ALA A 50 -0.47 -0.37 -7.46
N LEU A 51 -0.77 0.91 -7.21
CA LEU A 51 -1.07 1.42 -5.87
C LEU A 51 -2.34 0.77 -5.30
N ARG A 52 -3.38 0.61 -6.11
CA ARG A 52 -4.62 -0.09 -5.70
C ARG A 52 -4.38 -1.55 -5.30
N GLU A 53 -3.47 -2.22 -5.98
CA GLU A 53 -3.13 -3.64 -5.78
C GLU A 53 -2.05 -3.85 -4.71
N SER A 54 -1.39 -2.79 -4.27
CA SER A 54 -0.30 -2.86 -3.32
C SER A 54 -0.79 -3.05 -1.88
N GLY A 55 -0.04 -3.82 -1.09
CA GLY A 55 -0.42 -4.17 0.27
C GLY A 55 -0.57 -2.98 1.22
N GLN A 56 0.19 -1.89 1.02
CA GLN A 56 0.08 -0.69 1.86
C GLN A 56 -1.24 0.06 1.67
N SER A 57 -1.91 -0.08 0.53
CA SER A 57 -3.18 0.60 0.26
C SER A 57 -4.31 0.19 1.22
N ARG A 58 -4.17 -0.95 1.88
CA ARG A 58 -5.12 -1.39 2.92
C ARG A 58 -5.26 -0.42 4.09
N TYR A 59 -4.27 0.43 4.31
CA TYR A 59 -4.26 1.43 5.37
C TYR A 59 -4.76 2.80 4.91
N PHE A 60 -5.09 2.93 3.63
CA PHE A 60 -5.45 4.21 3.05
C PHE A 60 -6.88 4.60 3.44
N GLU A 61 -6.99 5.83 3.90
CA GLU A 61 -8.25 6.53 4.10
C GLU A 61 -8.63 7.32 2.84
N PRO A 62 -9.85 7.86 2.73
CA PRO A 62 -10.26 8.67 1.59
C PRO A 62 -9.30 9.82 1.25
N SER A 63 -8.71 10.43 2.26
CA SER A 63 -7.70 11.51 2.08
C SER A 63 -6.41 11.01 1.43
N ASP A 64 -5.99 9.78 1.71
CA ASP A 64 -4.80 9.19 1.10
C ASP A 64 -5.03 8.92 -0.39
N TRP A 65 -6.22 8.49 -0.76
CA TRP A 65 -6.60 8.34 -2.16
C TRP A 65 -6.69 9.67 -2.88
N ALA A 66 -7.23 10.70 -2.23
CA ALA A 66 -7.24 12.06 -2.78
C ALA A 66 -5.81 12.58 -2.97
N PHE A 67 -4.92 12.35 -2.01
CA PHE A 67 -3.51 12.70 -2.09
C PHE A 67 -2.77 11.93 -3.20
N ALA A 68 -3.06 10.64 -3.37
CA ALA A 68 -2.53 9.85 -4.47
C ALA A 68 -2.91 10.43 -5.84
N ARG A 69 -4.17 10.80 -6.02
CA ARG A 69 -4.65 11.41 -7.25
C ARG A 69 -4.01 12.78 -7.50
N PHE A 70 -3.88 13.59 -6.46
CA PHE A 70 -3.17 14.87 -6.52
C PHE A 70 -1.71 14.67 -6.97
N THR A 71 -1.00 13.76 -6.34
CA THR A 71 0.39 13.42 -6.67
C THR A 71 0.52 12.95 -8.12
N LEU A 72 -0.35 12.03 -8.54
CA LEU A 72 -0.32 11.48 -9.89
C LEU A 72 -0.71 12.49 -10.97
N THR A 73 -1.51 13.50 -10.64
CA THR A 73 -1.79 14.61 -11.56
C THR A 73 -0.52 15.37 -11.92
N PHE A 74 0.35 15.63 -10.96
CA PHE A 74 1.65 16.26 -11.23
C PHE A 74 2.63 15.31 -11.91
N ALA A 75 2.65 14.04 -11.51
CA ALA A 75 3.45 13.02 -12.19
C ALA A 75 3.07 12.90 -13.67
N ASP A 76 1.78 12.90 -13.97
CA ASP A 76 1.27 12.85 -15.35
C ASP A 76 1.72 14.05 -16.19
N LYS A 77 1.65 15.24 -15.63
CA LYS A 77 2.16 16.46 -16.28
C LYS A 77 3.66 16.39 -16.56
N LEU A 78 4.44 15.87 -15.64
CA LEU A 78 5.88 15.66 -15.82
C LEU A 78 6.17 14.68 -16.96
N LEU A 79 5.45 13.55 -16.99
CA LEU A 79 5.62 12.52 -18.02
C LEU A 79 5.26 13.04 -19.43
N LYS A 80 4.29 13.93 -19.52
CA LYS A 80 3.85 14.55 -20.78
C LYS A 80 4.69 15.77 -21.20
N SER A 81 5.51 16.31 -20.30
CA SER A 81 6.30 17.50 -20.56
C SER A 81 7.54 17.19 -21.40
N GLN A 82 7.81 18.02 -22.39
CA GLN A 82 9.06 17.97 -23.15
C GLN A 82 10.26 18.47 -22.34
N ARG A 83 10.01 19.29 -21.32
CA ARG A 83 11.04 19.84 -20.41
C ARG A 83 10.56 19.69 -18.97
N PRO A 84 10.66 18.49 -18.41
CA PRO A 84 10.20 18.26 -17.04
C PRO A 84 11.03 19.07 -16.04
N SER A 85 10.34 19.66 -15.06
CA SER A 85 10.97 20.43 -13.99
C SER A 85 11.62 19.49 -12.97
N GLY A 86 12.93 19.63 -12.75
CA GLY A 86 13.65 18.87 -11.73
C GLY A 86 13.11 19.09 -10.33
N PRO A 87 12.88 20.33 -9.86
CA PRO A 87 12.28 20.59 -8.56
C PRO A 87 10.89 19.97 -8.39
N VAL A 88 10.03 20.02 -9.41
CA VAL A 88 8.71 19.40 -9.36
C VAL A 88 8.83 17.87 -9.29
N LEU A 89 9.74 17.27 -10.05
CA LEU A 89 10.02 15.83 -9.98
C LEU A 89 10.47 15.41 -8.58
N ALA A 90 11.37 16.17 -7.97
CA ALA A 90 11.84 15.88 -6.60
C ALA A 90 10.70 15.95 -5.58
N THR A 91 9.81 16.93 -5.72
CA THR A 91 8.63 17.06 -4.86
C THR A 91 7.66 15.89 -5.05
N VAL A 92 7.36 15.52 -6.28
CA VAL A 92 6.50 14.37 -6.60
C VAL A 92 7.11 13.08 -6.06
N HIS A 93 8.41 12.89 -6.21
CA HIS A 93 9.11 11.74 -5.63
C HIS A 93 8.96 11.68 -4.10
N SER A 94 9.08 12.82 -3.42
CA SER A 94 8.84 12.90 -1.97
C SER A 94 7.40 12.55 -1.60
N MET A 95 6.42 13.05 -2.34
CA MET A 95 4.99 12.74 -2.13
C MET A 95 4.69 11.26 -2.37
N MET A 96 5.32 10.62 -3.35
CA MET A 96 5.22 9.17 -3.54
C MET A 96 5.81 8.39 -2.37
N GLY A 97 6.83 8.91 -1.71
CA GLY A 97 7.38 8.36 -0.48
C GLY A 97 6.35 8.33 0.66
N ASP A 98 5.55 9.38 0.78
CA ASP A 98 4.47 9.45 1.78
C ASP A 98 3.37 8.39 1.52
N LEU A 99 3.16 8.03 0.26
CA LEU A 99 2.25 6.95 -0.15
C LEU A 99 2.87 5.54 -0.06
N LEU A 100 4.11 5.42 0.40
CA LEU A 100 4.84 4.15 0.53
C LEU A 100 4.95 3.37 -0.79
N VAL A 101 5.14 4.07 -1.89
CA VAL A 101 5.16 3.49 -3.23
C VAL A 101 6.36 2.58 -3.46
N SER A 102 7.51 2.89 -2.83
CA SER A 102 8.73 2.10 -3.00
C SER A 102 9.03 1.19 -1.80
N GLU A 103 9.76 0.11 -2.06
CA GLU A 103 10.24 -0.78 -1.00
C GLU A 103 11.11 -0.04 0.02
N GLY A 104 11.97 0.88 -0.42
CA GLY A 104 12.78 1.70 0.48
C GLY A 104 11.94 2.59 1.39
N ALA A 105 10.83 3.15 0.89
CA ALA A 105 9.90 3.92 1.69
C ALA A 105 9.18 3.03 2.72
N ARG A 106 8.69 1.87 2.31
CA ARG A 106 8.05 0.91 3.21
C ARG A 106 8.98 0.47 4.34
N ARG A 107 10.22 0.11 4.04
CA ARG A 107 11.21 -0.28 5.06
C ARG A 107 11.54 0.83 6.04
N ARG A 108 11.63 2.07 5.58
CA ARG A 108 11.84 3.23 6.46
C ARG A 108 10.74 3.36 7.51
N PHE A 109 9.51 3.11 7.14
CA PHE A 109 8.36 3.13 8.04
C PHE A 109 8.07 1.77 8.68
N ARG A 110 8.95 0.78 8.46
CA ARG A 110 8.84 -0.58 9.00
C ARG A 110 7.52 -1.26 8.60
N VAL A 111 7.07 -0.99 7.39
CA VAL A 111 5.97 -1.71 6.74
C VAL A 111 6.58 -2.81 5.89
N GLU A 112 6.33 -4.05 6.26
CA GLU A 112 6.69 -5.22 5.49
C GLU A 112 5.43 -5.76 4.82
N VAL A 113 5.49 -5.93 3.52
CA VAL A 113 4.43 -6.53 2.74
C VAL A 113 4.87 -7.95 2.39
N GLU A 114 4.30 -8.91 3.09
CA GLU A 114 4.43 -10.31 2.75
C GLU A 114 3.30 -10.70 1.80
N ARG A 115 3.70 -11.17 0.64
CA ARG A 115 2.75 -11.73 -0.32
C ARG A 115 2.86 -13.25 -0.19
N ASN A 116 1.91 -13.85 0.51
CA ASN A 116 1.75 -15.29 0.47
C ASN A 116 1.42 -15.66 -0.99
N GLN A 117 2.42 -16.18 -1.70
CA GLN A 117 2.15 -16.96 -2.90
C GLN A 117 1.49 -18.23 -2.39
N GLY A 118 0.15 -18.18 -2.33
CA GLY A 118 -0.61 -19.25 -1.71
C GLY A 118 -0.21 -20.59 -2.29
N GLU A 119 0.15 -21.52 -1.42
CA GLU A 119 -0.19 -22.91 -1.67
C GLU A 119 -1.64 -22.86 -2.14
N THR A 120 -1.84 -23.18 -3.41
CA THR A 120 -3.19 -23.21 -3.97
C THR A 120 -4.03 -24.10 -3.07
N GLU A 121 -5.26 -23.68 -2.75
CA GLU A 121 -6.21 -24.51 -1.96
C GLU A 121 -6.24 -25.98 -2.44
N GLY A 122 -5.91 -26.21 -3.73
CA GLY A 122 -5.74 -27.54 -4.32
C GLY A 122 -4.62 -28.37 -3.69
N GLU A 123 -3.52 -27.78 -3.28
CA GLU A 123 -2.40 -28.50 -2.68
C GLU A 123 -2.70 -28.96 -1.24
N VAL A 124 -3.40 -28.13 -0.48
CA VAL A 124 -3.87 -28.46 0.89
C VAL A 124 -4.97 -29.54 0.83
N LEU A 125 -5.88 -29.46 -0.15
CA LEU A 125 -6.90 -30.49 -0.39
C LEU A 125 -6.28 -31.83 -0.83
N ASP A 126 -5.23 -31.79 -1.62
CA ASP A 126 -4.54 -32.99 -2.12
C ASP A 126 -3.84 -33.76 -1.00
N VAL A 127 -3.17 -33.06 -0.09
CA VAL A 127 -2.54 -33.65 1.11
C VAL A 127 -3.60 -34.22 2.05
N ALA A 128 -4.72 -33.52 2.27
CA ALA A 128 -5.82 -34.01 3.09
C ALA A 128 -6.52 -35.24 2.45
N SER A 129 -6.65 -35.26 1.12
CA SER A 129 -7.19 -36.39 0.37
C SER A 129 -6.27 -37.61 0.42
N LEU A 130 -4.95 -37.41 0.34
CA LEU A 130 -3.94 -38.46 0.49
C LEU A 130 -3.94 -39.03 1.89
N PHE A 131 -4.12 -38.22 2.91
CA PHE A 131 -4.22 -38.67 4.32
C PHE A 131 -5.47 -39.51 4.55
N LYS A 132 -6.64 -39.11 4.00
CA LYS A 132 -7.89 -39.85 4.07
C LYS A 132 -7.81 -41.20 3.37
N LEU A 133 -7.19 -41.25 2.19
CA LEU A 133 -6.95 -42.47 1.43
C LEU A 133 -6.06 -43.45 2.19
N ARG A 134 -5.05 -42.96 2.90
CA ARG A 134 -4.11 -43.77 3.67
C ARG A 134 -4.76 -44.34 4.94
N LEU A 135 -5.66 -43.59 5.56
CA LEU A 135 -6.45 -44.06 6.73
C LEU A 135 -7.53 -45.06 6.33
N ALA A 136 -8.06 -45.02 5.10
CA ALA A 136 -9.05 -45.96 4.60
C ALA A 136 -8.45 -47.30 4.14
N GLN A 137 -7.12 -47.39 3.96
CA GLN A 137 -6.40 -48.60 3.56
C GLN A 137 -5.70 -49.31 4.71
N GLY A 138 -5.82 -48.79 5.93
CA GLY A 138 -5.24 -49.35 7.14
C GLY A 138 -6.24 -50.21 7.98
#